data_f1880bb3d92d6931d376833f815bd4c0
#
_entry.id   f1880bb3d92d6931d376833f815bd4c0
#
_cell.length_a   1.000
_cell.length_b   1.000
_cell.length_c   1.000
_cell.angle_alpha   90.00
_cell.angle_beta   90.00
_cell.angle_gamma   90.00
#
_symmetry.space_group_name_H-M   'P 1'
#
loop_
_entity.id
_entity.type
_entity.pdbx_description
1 polymer ?
#
loop_
_entity_poly.entity_id
_entity_poly.type
_entity_poly.pdbx_seq_one_letter_code
_entity_poly.pdbx_strand_id
1 'polypeptide(L)'
;MNRFIYSFIIWLSIPFAILKILLKDSHDLSWKVKLKNQLGFIQKKSGRVIWIHSVSVGEFNASKPLVDELMSLYPDHKIIITTTTMTGSKAVKNHYKGNVIHYFFPFDAGSIIESFLGAIKPEICILMETEIWPNLIHLLNKKNIPDRKSVV
;
A
#
# COMPACT_ATOMS: atom_id res chain seq x y z
N MET A 1 20.78 4.58 8.92
CA MET A 1 20.76 3.09 8.93
C MET A 1 21.03 2.61 7.51
N ASN A 2 21.99 1.71 7.33
CA ASN A 2 22.31 1.17 6.01
C ASN A 2 21.12 0.35 5.48
N ARG A 3 20.70 0.59 4.22
CA ARG A 3 19.55 -0.08 3.61
C ARG A 3 19.69 -1.62 3.58
N PHE A 4 20.92 -2.14 3.48
CA PHE A 4 21.13 -3.58 3.53
C PHE A 4 20.80 -4.18 4.89
N ILE A 5 21.21 -3.52 5.98
CA ILE A 5 20.87 -3.93 7.35
C ILE A 5 19.36 -3.86 7.56
N TYR A 6 18.72 -2.78 7.12
CA TYR A 6 17.26 -2.65 7.16
C TYR A 6 16.55 -3.79 6.42
N SER A 7 16.97 -4.08 5.18
CA SER A 7 16.39 -5.14 4.37
C SER A 7 16.55 -6.50 5.02
N PHE A 8 17.70 -6.78 5.63
CA PHE A 8 17.93 -8.02 6.37
C PHE A 8 16.99 -8.15 7.57
N ILE A 9 16.82 -7.08 8.35
CA ILE A 9 15.89 -7.05 9.49
C ILE A 9 14.45 -7.28 9.02
N ILE A 10 14.02 -6.63 7.94
CA ILE A 10 12.69 -6.83 7.36
C ILE A 10 12.49 -8.29 6.96
N TRP A 11 13.42 -8.90 6.25
CA TRP A 11 13.31 -10.31 5.86
C TRP A 11 13.19 -11.23 7.07
N LEU A 12 13.97 -10.98 8.12
CA LEU A 12 13.89 -11.76 9.36
C LEU A 12 12.55 -11.55 10.10
N SER A 13 11.93 -10.38 9.98
CA SER A 13 10.65 -10.05 10.64
C SER A 13 9.42 -10.62 9.93
N ILE A 14 9.50 -10.93 8.62
CA ILE A 14 8.37 -11.43 7.83
C ILE A 14 7.74 -12.70 8.42
N PRO A 15 8.49 -13.75 8.81
CA PRO A 15 7.89 -14.95 9.43
C PRO A 15 7.06 -14.63 10.67
N PHE A 16 7.55 -13.73 11.53
CA PHE A 16 6.83 -13.29 12.73
C PHE A 16 5.58 -12.48 12.40
N ALA A 17 5.65 -11.62 11.36
CA ALA A 17 4.49 -10.89 10.88
C ALA A 17 3.43 -11.82 10.29
N ILE A 18 3.81 -12.85 9.55
CA ILE A 18 2.91 -13.88 9.04
C ILE A 18 2.25 -14.62 10.19
N LEU A 19 3.03 -15.08 11.19
CA LEU A 19 2.50 -15.76 12.36
C LEU A 19 1.48 -14.88 13.09
N LYS A 20 1.77 -13.58 13.26
CA LYS A 20 0.84 -12.61 13.86
C LYS A 20 -0.47 -12.48 13.09
N ILE A 21 -0.41 -12.48 11.75
CA ILE A 21 -1.60 -12.44 10.90
C ILE A 21 -2.42 -13.73 11.09
N LEU A 22 -1.77 -14.89 11.10
CA LEU A 22 -2.44 -16.18 11.29
C LEU A 22 -3.12 -16.28 12.65
N LEU A 23 -2.50 -15.75 13.71
CA LEU A 23 -3.06 -15.82 15.06
C LEU A 23 -4.15 -14.79 15.31
N LYS A 24 -4.04 -13.58 14.76
CA LYS A 24 -4.94 -12.46 15.06
C LYS A 24 -6.09 -12.32 14.08
N ASP A 25 -5.82 -12.51 12.79
CA ASP A 25 -6.77 -12.21 11.72
C ASP A 25 -7.46 -13.49 11.18
N SER A 26 -7.14 -14.68 11.72
CA SER A 26 -7.65 -15.97 11.23
C SER A 26 -9.17 -16.14 11.31
N HIS A 27 -9.84 -15.38 12.16
CA HIS A 27 -11.31 -15.38 12.29
C HIS A 27 -12.04 -14.66 11.14
N ASP A 28 -11.32 -13.82 10.36
CA ASP A 28 -11.86 -13.11 9.21
C ASP A 28 -11.22 -13.69 7.93
N LEU A 29 -12.02 -14.31 7.06
CA LEU A 29 -11.56 -14.92 5.79
C LEU A 29 -10.69 -14.00 4.93
N SER A 30 -10.67 -12.70 5.21
CA SER A 30 -9.83 -11.71 4.52
C SER A 30 -8.34 -11.77 4.86
N TRP A 31 -7.91 -12.54 5.90
CA TRP A 31 -6.50 -12.72 6.22
C TRP A 31 -5.69 -13.32 5.06
N LYS A 32 -6.30 -14.23 4.29
CA LYS A 32 -5.65 -14.82 3.10
C LYS A 32 -5.35 -13.77 2.03
N VAL A 33 -6.31 -12.86 1.82
CA VAL A 33 -6.15 -11.74 0.89
C VAL A 33 -5.09 -10.78 1.39
N LYS A 34 -5.12 -10.46 2.70
CA LYS A 34 -4.11 -9.63 3.35
C LYS A 34 -2.71 -10.20 3.15
N LEU A 35 -2.51 -11.48 3.48
CA LEU A 35 -1.23 -12.15 3.35
C LEU A 35 -0.73 -12.16 1.89
N LYS A 36 -1.60 -12.50 0.93
CA LYS A 36 -1.27 -12.44 -0.50
C LYS A 36 -0.80 -11.05 -0.92
N ASN A 37 -1.53 -10.01 -0.55
CA ASN A 37 -1.19 -8.64 -0.90
C ASN A 37 0.15 -8.23 -0.26
N GLN A 38 0.33 -8.54 1.04
CA GLN A 38 1.55 -8.20 1.77
C GLN A 38 2.79 -8.93 1.26
N LEU A 39 2.63 -10.08 0.62
CA LEU A 39 3.69 -10.79 -0.11
C LEU A 39 3.85 -10.32 -1.57
N GLY A 40 3.14 -9.27 -1.99
CA GLY A 40 3.22 -8.70 -3.33
C GLY A 40 2.41 -9.45 -4.41
N PHE A 41 1.63 -10.45 -4.02
CA PHE A 41 0.77 -11.19 -4.96
C PHE A 41 -0.57 -10.48 -5.14
N ILE A 42 -0.63 -9.58 -6.11
CA ILE A 42 -1.84 -8.85 -6.48
C ILE A 42 -2.11 -8.98 -7.97
N GLN A 43 -3.34 -8.68 -8.38
CA GLN A 43 -3.69 -8.68 -9.79
C GLN A 43 -3.02 -7.50 -10.52
N LYS A 44 -2.43 -7.78 -11.67
CA LYS A 44 -1.90 -6.75 -12.57
C LYS A 44 -3.01 -5.79 -12.97
N LYS A 45 -2.70 -4.50 -12.98
CA LYS A 45 -3.61 -3.45 -13.42
C LYS A 45 -3.09 -2.84 -14.71
N SER A 46 -4.01 -2.60 -15.64
CA SER A 46 -3.77 -1.84 -16.86
C SER A 46 -4.34 -0.43 -16.72
N GLY A 47 -3.78 0.52 -17.45
CA GLY A 47 -4.18 1.92 -17.43
C GLY A 47 -3.38 2.75 -16.42
N ARG A 48 -3.73 4.03 -16.34
CA ARG A 48 -3.07 5.02 -15.50
C ARG A 48 -3.47 4.83 -14.05
N VAL A 49 -2.50 4.86 -13.13
CA VAL A 49 -2.74 4.57 -11.72
C VAL A 49 -2.14 5.68 -10.85
N ILE A 50 -2.95 6.20 -9.94
CA ILE A 50 -2.51 7.02 -8.81
C ILE A 50 -2.58 6.15 -7.56
N TRP A 51 -1.46 6.00 -6.85
CA TRP A 51 -1.37 5.18 -5.66
C TRP A 51 -1.25 6.03 -4.40
N ILE A 52 -2.14 5.77 -3.44
CA ILE A 52 -2.17 6.45 -2.13
C ILE A 52 -1.97 5.40 -1.05
N HIS A 53 -1.02 5.65 -0.15
CA HIS A 53 -0.78 4.79 1.01
C HIS A 53 -1.19 5.49 2.30
N SER A 54 -2.11 4.86 3.03
CA SER A 54 -2.58 5.29 4.34
C SER A 54 -2.48 4.11 5.30
N VAL A 55 -1.63 4.19 6.32
CA VAL A 55 -1.38 3.05 7.22
C VAL A 55 -2.62 2.68 8.03
N SER A 56 -3.33 3.69 8.52
CA SER A 56 -4.42 3.56 9.49
C SER A 56 -5.74 4.15 9.00
N VAL A 57 -6.81 3.94 9.80
CA VAL A 57 -8.12 4.57 9.57
C VAL A 57 -8.03 6.10 9.69
N GLY A 58 -7.22 6.62 10.62
CA GLY A 58 -7.02 8.05 10.80
C GLY A 58 -6.46 8.71 9.55
N GLU A 59 -5.34 8.17 9.04
CA GLU A 59 -4.72 8.63 7.79
C GLU A 59 -5.65 8.50 6.59
N PHE A 60 -6.37 7.37 6.50
CA PHE A 60 -7.38 7.20 5.46
C PHE A 60 -8.45 8.31 5.52
N ASN A 61 -8.97 8.62 6.72
CA ASN A 61 -9.95 9.69 6.86
C ASN A 61 -9.38 11.06 6.46
N ALA A 62 -8.13 11.34 6.81
CA ALA A 62 -7.44 12.56 6.39
C ALA A 62 -7.19 12.61 4.87
N SER A 63 -7.01 11.45 4.22
CA SER A 63 -6.78 11.38 2.78
C SER A 63 -8.05 11.56 1.92
N LYS A 64 -9.26 11.41 2.47
CA LYS A 64 -10.51 11.45 1.70
C LYS A 64 -10.67 12.68 0.81
N PRO A 65 -10.48 13.93 1.31
CA PRO A 65 -10.62 15.10 0.46
C PRO A 65 -9.67 15.08 -0.74
N LEU A 66 -8.43 14.61 -0.53
CA LEU A 66 -7.44 14.46 -1.59
C LEU A 66 -7.87 13.38 -2.61
N VAL A 67 -8.35 12.23 -2.13
CA VAL A 67 -8.81 11.15 -3.00
C VAL A 67 -9.99 11.60 -3.85
N ASP A 68 -10.97 12.27 -3.25
CA ASP A 68 -12.18 12.74 -3.94
C ASP A 68 -11.82 13.78 -5.02
N GLU A 69 -10.89 14.70 -4.71
CA GLU A 69 -10.37 15.67 -5.68
C GLU A 69 -9.64 14.99 -6.83
N LEU A 70 -8.76 14.01 -6.53
CA LEU A 70 -8.04 13.25 -7.55
C LEU A 70 -8.99 12.46 -8.46
N MET A 71 -10.05 11.86 -7.92
CA MET A 71 -11.06 11.17 -8.72
C MET A 71 -11.80 12.13 -9.65
N SER A 72 -12.05 13.37 -9.22
CA SER A 72 -12.70 14.40 -10.02
C SER A 72 -11.79 14.93 -11.13
N LEU A 73 -10.53 15.23 -10.80
CA LEU A 73 -9.58 15.85 -11.74
C LEU A 73 -8.99 14.82 -12.74
N TYR A 74 -8.93 13.54 -12.35
CA TYR A 74 -8.30 12.48 -13.13
C TYR A 74 -9.24 11.29 -13.35
N PRO A 75 -10.39 11.48 -14.04
CA PRO A 75 -11.42 10.44 -14.20
C PRO A 75 -10.91 9.19 -14.94
N ASP A 76 -9.87 9.34 -15.77
CA ASP A 76 -9.27 8.22 -16.51
C ASP A 76 -8.24 7.42 -15.69
N HIS A 77 -7.92 7.87 -14.46
CA HIS A 77 -6.99 7.17 -13.58
C HIS A 77 -7.72 6.24 -12.62
N LYS A 78 -7.10 5.09 -12.38
CA LYS A 78 -7.50 4.19 -11.30
C LYS A 78 -6.84 4.66 -10.00
N ILE A 79 -7.63 4.94 -9.00
CA ILE A 79 -7.09 5.22 -7.67
C ILE A 79 -6.90 3.91 -6.93
N ILE A 80 -5.66 3.66 -6.49
CA ILE A 80 -5.33 2.53 -5.62
C ILE A 80 -5.03 3.08 -4.24
N ILE A 81 -5.72 2.56 -3.22
CA ILE A 81 -5.45 2.89 -1.82
C ILE A 81 -4.91 1.64 -1.13
N THR A 82 -3.79 1.79 -0.43
CA THR A 82 -3.26 0.71 0.41
C THR A 82 -3.34 1.07 1.89
N THR A 83 -3.67 0.06 2.71
CA THR A 83 -3.64 0.16 4.18
C THR A 83 -2.90 -1.02 4.77
N THR A 84 -2.44 -0.90 6.03
CA THR A 84 -1.78 -2.03 6.73
C THR A 84 -2.74 -2.81 7.61
N THR A 85 -3.86 -2.18 8.04
CA THR A 85 -4.79 -2.74 9.02
C THR A 85 -6.08 -3.25 8.40
N MET A 86 -6.70 -4.25 9.04
CA MET A 86 -8.03 -4.75 8.63
C MET A 86 -9.11 -3.69 8.77
N THR A 87 -9.04 -2.88 9.83
CA THR A 87 -9.96 -1.75 10.05
C THR A 87 -9.84 -0.70 8.96
N GLY A 88 -8.61 -0.36 8.54
CA GLY A 88 -8.35 0.52 7.41
C GLY A 88 -8.94 -0.02 6.11
N SER A 89 -8.74 -1.30 5.83
CA SER A 89 -9.33 -1.97 4.66
C SER A 89 -10.85 -1.88 4.64
N LYS A 90 -11.51 -2.17 5.78
CA LYS A 90 -12.96 -2.06 5.91
C LYS A 90 -13.44 -0.62 5.71
N ALA A 91 -12.74 0.35 6.27
CA ALA A 91 -13.08 1.77 6.12
C ALA A 91 -13.03 2.22 4.66
N VAL A 92 -11.96 1.88 3.91
CA VAL A 92 -11.84 2.20 2.49
C VAL A 92 -12.97 1.57 1.67
N LYS A 93 -13.20 0.26 1.85
CA LYS A 93 -14.23 -0.48 1.10
C LYS A 93 -15.64 0.04 1.37
N ASN A 94 -15.96 0.34 2.63
CA ASN A 94 -17.27 0.85 3.03
C ASN A 94 -17.52 2.27 2.48
N HIS A 95 -16.48 3.11 2.45
CA HIS A 95 -16.61 4.49 1.99
C HIS A 95 -16.74 4.57 0.47
N TYR A 96 -15.82 3.96 -0.28
CA TYR A 96 -15.79 4.11 -1.73
C TYR A 96 -16.60 3.06 -2.50
N LYS A 97 -17.07 1.99 -1.86
CA LYS A 97 -17.98 0.98 -2.44
C LYS A 97 -17.56 0.45 -3.81
N GLY A 98 -16.25 0.35 -4.03
CA GLY A 98 -15.65 -0.15 -5.28
C GLY A 98 -15.19 0.91 -6.27
N ASN A 99 -15.42 2.20 -6.03
CA ASN A 99 -14.92 3.30 -6.88
C ASN A 99 -13.39 3.46 -6.81
N VAL A 100 -12.75 2.90 -5.79
CA VAL A 100 -11.30 2.78 -5.67
C VAL A 100 -10.89 1.33 -5.51
N ILE A 101 -9.65 1.00 -5.87
CA ILE A 101 -9.08 -0.32 -5.68
C ILE A 101 -8.33 -0.33 -4.35
N HIS A 102 -8.63 -1.30 -3.49
CA HIS A 102 -7.93 -1.47 -2.21
C HIS A 102 -7.04 -2.69 -2.23
N TYR A 103 -5.79 -2.52 -1.76
CA TYR A 103 -4.86 -3.59 -1.39
C TYR A 103 -4.30 -3.37 0.01
N PHE A 104 -3.83 -4.44 0.64
CA PHE A 104 -2.96 -4.31 1.80
C PHE A 104 -1.55 -3.94 1.35
N PHE A 105 -0.92 -3.03 2.09
CA PHE A 105 0.44 -2.59 1.81
C PHE A 105 1.40 -3.78 1.89
N PRO A 106 2.26 -3.98 0.87
CA PRO A 106 3.23 -5.06 0.85
C PRO A 106 4.29 -4.89 1.94
N PHE A 107 4.90 -5.98 2.40
CA PHE A 107 6.08 -5.88 3.26
C PHE A 107 7.19 -5.13 2.54
N ASP A 108 7.90 -4.23 3.25
CA ASP A 108 8.95 -3.39 2.66
C ASP A 108 10.24 -4.17 2.38
N ALA A 109 10.12 -5.34 1.74
CA ALA A 109 11.22 -6.13 1.23
C ALA A 109 11.38 -5.90 -0.28
N GLY A 110 12.61 -5.71 -0.74
CA GLY A 110 12.88 -5.21 -2.09
C GLY A 110 12.17 -5.98 -3.21
N SER A 111 12.23 -7.33 -3.22
CA SER A 111 11.58 -8.14 -4.24
C SER A 111 10.04 -8.12 -4.14
N ILE A 112 9.49 -8.00 -2.93
CA ILE A 112 8.05 -7.91 -2.69
C ILE A 112 7.52 -6.58 -3.22
N ILE A 113 8.17 -5.47 -2.87
CA ILE A 113 7.84 -4.13 -3.39
C ILE A 113 8.00 -4.08 -4.91
N GLU A 114 9.04 -4.68 -5.46
CA GLU A 114 9.26 -4.71 -6.91
C GLU A 114 8.13 -5.45 -7.64
N SER A 115 7.68 -6.59 -7.11
CA SER A 115 6.53 -7.34 -7.62
C SER A 115 5.25 -6.50 -7.57
N PHE A 116 4.99 -5.84 -6.44
CA PHE A 116 3.83 -4.98 -6.25
C PHE A 116 3.84 -3.80 -7.24
N LEU A 117 4.94 -3.05 -7.34
CA LEU A 117 5.09 -1.95 -8.28
C LEU A 117 4.96 -2.39 -9.74
N GLY A 118 5.50 -3.58 -10.07
CA GLY A 118 5.35 -4.19 -11.39
C GLY A 118 3.90 -4.54 -11.75
N ALA A 119 3.09 -4.84 -10.74
CA ALA A 119 1.68 -5.17 -10.93
C ALA A 119 0.78 -3.94 -11.06
N ILE A 120 1.01 -2.87 -10.28
CA ILE A 120 0.17 -1.67 -10.31
C ILE A 120 0.67 -0.58 -11.26
N LYS A 121 1.98 -0.49 -11.51
CA LYS A 121 2.64 0.51 -12.37
C LYS A 121 2.13 1.93 -12.11
N PRO A 122 2.28 2.49 -10.92
CA PRO A 122 1.71 3.78 -10.59
C PRO A 122 2.49 4.90 -11.29
N GLU A 123 1.78 5.96 -11.72
CA GLU A 123 2.40 7.19 -12.23
C GLU A 123 2.90 8.08 -11.10
N ILE A 124 2.28 7.97 -9.92
CA ILE A 124 2.67 8.69 -8.71
C ILE A 124 2.30 7.86 -7.49
N CYS A 125 3.12 7.96 -6.44
CA CYS A 125 2.86 7.41 -5.12
C CYS A 125 2.70 8.56 -4.11
N ILE A 126 1.58 8.60 -3.39
CA ILE A 126 1.31 9.57 -2.33
C ILE A 126 1.32 8.83 -0.99
N LEU A 127 2.26 9.20 -0.12
CA LEU A 127 2.37 8.64 1.23
C LEU A 127 1.72 9.61 2.21
N MET A 128 0.71 9.15 2.93
CA MET A 128 0.09 9.93 4.00
C MET A 128 0.99 9.90 5.23
N GLU A 129 1.16 11.08 5.87
CA GLU A 129 2.01 11.29 7.06
C GLU A 129 3.51 10.96 6.86
N THR A 130 4.22 10.76 7.97
CA THR A 130 5.70 10.66 8.01
C THR A 130 6.23 9.24 7.88
N GLU A 131 5.48 8.35 7.28
CA GLU A 131 5.90 6.97 7.05
C GLU A 131 7.14 6.90 6.15
N ILE A 132 8.19 6.27 6.65
CA ILE A 132 9.46 6.06 5.91
C ILE A 132 9.61 4.57 5.62
N TRP A 133 9.50 4.21 4.36
CA TRP A 133 9.68 2.87 3.84
C TRP A 133 10.93 2.82 2.94
N PRO A 134 12.12 2.52 3.48
CA PRO A 134 13.39 2.68 2.76
C PRO A 134 13.50 1.91 1.46
N ASN A 135 12.97 0.68 1.40
CA ASN A 135 13.03 -0.10 0.16
C ASN A 135 12.00 0.41 -0.86
N LEU A 136 10.81 0.81 -0.42
CA LEU A 136 9.82 1.44 -1.30
C LEU A 136 10.39 2.72 -1.92
N ILE A 137 10.87 3.66 -1.11
CA ILE A 137 11.41 4.93 -1.59
C ILE A 137 12.56 4.70 -2.58
N HIS A 138 13.47 3.76 -2.26
CA HIS A 138 14.56 3.40 -3.18
C HIS A 138 14.04 2.88 -4.52
N LEU A 139 13.01 2.01 -4.51
CA LEU A 139 12.48 1.43 -5.74
C LEU A 139 11.63 2.40 -6.54
N LEU A 140 10.88 3.29 -5.91
CA LEU A 140 10.19 4.40 -6.57
C LEU A 140 11.18 5.27 -7.33
N ASN A 141 12.27 5.67 -6.67
CA ASN A 141 13.34 6.47 -7.28
C ASN A 141 14.00 5.72 -8.45
N LYS A 142 14.39 4.45 -8.25
CA LYS A 142 14.99 3.61 -9.30
C LYS A 142 14.09 3.45 -10.53
N LYS A 143 12.77 3.47 -10.34
CA LYS A 143 11.77 3.34 -11.42
C LYS A 143 11.29 4.69 -11.97
N ASN A 144 11.86 5.81 -11.50
CA ASN A 144 11.43 7.18 -11.84
C ASN A 144 9.94 7.43 -11.57
N ILE A 145 9.38 6.81 -10.52
CA ILE A 145 8.03 7.04 -10.05
C ILE A 145 8.09 8.16 -9.00
N PRO A 146 7.48 9.33 -9.25
CA PRO A 146 7.47 10.39 -8.28
C PRO A 146 6.71 9.98 -7.02
N ASP A 147 7.31 10.28 -5.85
CA ASP A 147 6.65 10.15 -4.56
C ASP A 147 6.40 11.52 -3.94
N ARG A 148 5.29 11.64 -3.25
CA ARG A 148 4.90 12.84 -2.49
C ARG A 148 4.50 12.40 -1.09
N LYS A 149 4.96 13.15 -0.09
CA LYS A 149 4.52 13.00 1.30
C LYS A 149 3.52 14.11 1.59
N SER A 150 2.34 13.73 2.04
CA SER A 150 1.39 14.67 2.61
C SER A 150 1.70 14.79 4.10
N VAL A 151 2.05 16.00 4.53
CA VAL A 151 2.10 16.34 5.95
C VAL A 151 0.74 16.98 6.27
N VAL A 152 -0.06 16.28 7.06
CA VAL A 152 -1.34 16.80 7.57
C VAL A 152 -1.08 17.54 8.87
#